data_f415ae65a4668ca709ce292ceb3c486a
#
_entry.id   f415ae65a4668ca709ce292ceb3c486a
#
_cell.length_a   1.000
_cell.length_b   1.000
_cell.length_c   1.000
_cell.angle_alpha   90.00
_cell.angle_beta   90.00
_cell.angle_gamma   90.00
#
_symmetry.space_group_name_H-M   'P 1'
#
loop_
_entity.id
_entity.type
_entity.pdbx_description
1 polymer ?
#
loop_
_entity_poly.entity_id
_entity_poly.type
_entity_poly.pdbx_seq_one_letter_code
_entity_poly.pdbx_strand_id
1 'polypeptide(L)'
;ATLNVTVNPTLTSTTDTTVCDTEVPFDWNGLTFTTTETQTATLTSVVTGCDSLATLNVTVNPTLTSTTDTTVCDTEVPFDWNGLTFTTTESQTVSLVSVVSGCDSLATLNVTVNPTILSDTDTTVCNTEIPFDWNGLNFAAAGSQTATLTSVVTGCDSLATLNVTVNPTLLSDTDT
;
A
#
# COMPACT_ATOMS: atom_id res chain seq x y z
N ALA A 1 -8.87 16.94 81.53
CA ALA A 1 -9.39 16.69 80.17
C ALA A 1 -8.25 16.07 79.31
N THR A 2 -8.49 14.92 78.71
CA THR A 2 -7.51 14.23 77.82
C THR A 2 -7.94 14.56 76.43
N LEU A 3 -7.06 15.14 75.60
CA LEU A 3 -7.26 15.36 74.16
C LEU A 3 -6.74 14.16 73.39
N ASN A 4 -7.60 13.44 72.72
CA ASN A 4 -7.22 12.40 71.81
C ASN A 4 -7.11 13.00 70.36
N VAL A 5 -5.94 12.98 69.77
CA VAL A 5 -5.69 13.46 68.46
C VAL A 5 -5.45 12.24 67.56
N THR A 6 -6.23 12.09 66.50
CA THR A 6 -6.02 11.08 65.46
C THR A 6 -5.45 11.78 64.19
N VAL A 7 -4.33 11.32 63.72
CA VAL A 7 -3.73 11.81 62.47
C VAL A 7 -4.13 10.85 61.36
N ASN A 8 -4.85 11.35 60.37
CA ASN A 8 -5.17 10.58 59.16
C ASN A 8 -4.02 10.69 58.16
N PRO A 9 -3.51 9.57 57.64
CA PRO A 9 -2.44 9.60 56.64
C PRO A 9 -2.95 10.12 55.30
N THR A 10 -2.08 10.75 54.51
CA THR A 10 -2.34 11.08 53.12
C THR A 10 -2.49 9.79 52.31
N LEU A 11 -3.57 9.66 51.57
CA LEU A 11 -3.80 8.53 50.67
C LEU A 11 -3.09 8.78 49.35
N THR A 12 -2.48 7.76 48.80
CA THR A 12 -1.81 7.81 47.47
C THR A 12 -2.37 6.74 46.58
N SER A 13 -2.57 7.08 45.30
CA SER A 13 -2.94 6.13 44.25
C SER A 13 -2.12 6.40 42.99
N THR A 14 -1.82 5.34 42.22
CA THR A 14 -1.16 5.43 40.93
C THR A 14 -1.96 4.63 39.92
N THR A 15 -2.18 5.21 38.76
CA THR A 15 -2.90 4.58 37.67
C THR A 15 -2.06 4.74 36.40
N ASP A 16 -2.01 3.69 35.60
CA ASP A 16 -1.37 3.70 34.29
C ASP A 16 -2.46 3.71 33.21
N THR A 17 -2.30 4.53 32.19
CA THR A 17 -3.18 4.55 31.02
C THR A 17 -2.37 4.72 29.74
N THR A 18 -2.92 4.20 28.66
CA THR A 18 -2.36 4.35 27.31
C THR A 18 -3.42 4.97 26.42
N VAL A 19 -3.02 6.00 25.69
CA VAL A 19 -3.87 6.73 24.74
C VAL A 19 -3.16 6.82 23.39
N CYS A 20 -3.91 7.10 22.33
CA CYS A 20 -3.34 7.35 21.02
C CYS A 20 -2.91 8.83 20.88
N ASP A 21 -1.98 9.13 20.00
CA ASP A 21 -1.54 10.52 19.71
C ASP A 21 -2.68 11.40 19.16
N THR A 22 -3.72 10.79 18.59
CA THR A 22 -4.95 11.46 18.14
C THR A 22 -5.91 11.80 19.28
N GLU A 23 -5.69 11.25 20.49
CA GLU A 23 -6.52 11.47 21.69
C GLU A 23 -5.93 12.52 22.64
N VAL A 24 -4.74 13.06 22.35
CA VAL A 24 -4.17 14.17 23.10
C VAL A 24 -4.53 15.51 22.42
N PRO A 25 -4.75 16.59 23.19
CA PRO A 25 -4.61 16.69 24.64
C PRO A 25 -5.66 15.86 25.40
N PHE A 26 -5.22 15.19 26.48
CA PHE A 26 -6.05 14.37 27.36
C PHE A 26 -6.10 15.01 28.76
N ASP A 27 -7.30 15.27 29.26
CA ASP A 27 -7.49 15.94 30.55
C ASP A 27 -7.87 14.96 31.67
N TRP A 28 -7.22 15.09 32.83
CA TRP A 28 -7.50 14.29 34.00
C TRP A 28 -7.31 15.09 35.27
N ASN A 29 -8.35 15.19 36.11
CA ASN A 29 -8.34 15.91 37.38
C ASN A 29 -7.74 17.34 37.31
N GLY A 30 -8.03 18.07 36.22
CA GLY A 30 -7.53 19.43 36.01
C GLY A 30 -6.08 19.51 35.53
N LEU A 31 -5.45 18.38 35.22
CA LEU A 31 -4.15 18.27 34.55
C LEU A 31 -4.36 17.89 33.08
N THR A 32 -3.55 18.47 32.20
CA THR A 32 -3.59 18.19 30.76
C THR A 32 -2.33 17.43 30.33
N PHE A 33 -2.50 16.32 29.64
CA PHE A 33 -1.44 15.48 29.11
C PHE A 33 -1.37 15.70 27.60
N THR A 34 -0.19 16.00 27.09
CA THR A 34 0.06 16.18 25.65
C THR A 34 1.08 15.20 25.09
N THR A 35 1.82 14.54 25.97
CA THR A 35 2.89 13.59 25.64
C THR A 35 2.88 12.43 26.64
N THR A 36 3.74 11.42 26.42
CA THR A 36 4.02 10.40 27.45
C THR A 36 4.67 11.06 28.66
N GLU A 37 3.94 11.11 29.77
CA GLU A 37 4.38 11.79 31.01
C GLU A 37 3.65 11.26 32.22
N THR A 38 4.16 11.64 33.41
CA THR A 38 3.55 11.35 34.70
C THR A 38 3.21 12.65 35.40
N GLN A 39 1.97 12.82 35.84
CA GLN A 39 1.55 13.96 36.62
C GLN A 39 0.77 13.52 37.87
N THR A 40 0.81 14.34 38.94
CA THR A 40 0.13 14.06 40.22
C THR A 40 -0.83 15.19 40.51
N ALA A 41 -2.09 14.83 40.74
CA ALA A 41 -3.14 15.73 41.22
C ALA A 41 -3.30 15.61 42.74
N THR A 42 -3.46 16.74 43.40
CA THR A 42 -3.88 16.78 44.84
C THR A 42 -5.39 16.87 44.88
N LEU A 43 -6.03 15.87 45.47
CA LEU A 43 -7.48 15.78 45.65
C LEU A 43 -7.82 15.76 47.12
N THR A 44 -9.03 16.22 47.51
CA THR A 44 -9.51 16.11 48.89
C THR A 44 -10.27 14.79 49.06
N SER A 45 -9.84 13.96 50.01
CA SER A 45 -10.52 12.70 50.32
C SER A 45 -11.93 12.96 50.84
N VAL A 46 -12.94 12.38 50.19
CA VAL A 46 -14.34 12.49 50.64
C VAL A 46 -14.62 11.75 51.93
N VAL A 47 -13.70 10.89 52.40
CA VAL A 47 -13.86 10.10 53.64
C VAL A 47 -13.25 10.81 54.85
N THR A 48 -12.04 11.35 54.66
CA THR A 48 -11.27 11.92 55.78
C THR A 48 -11.22 13.45 55.76
N GLY A 49 -11.53 14.08 54.62
CA GLY A 49 -11.34 15.51 54.37
C GLY A 49 -9.88 15.93 54.26
N CYS A 50 -8.95 14.97 54.29
CA CYS A 50 -7.51 15.22 54.13
C CYS A 50 -7.09 15.14 52.64
N ASP A 51 -5.92 15.69 52.31
CA ASP A 51 -5.37 15.60 50.95
C ASP A 51 -5.09 14.15 50.54
N SER A 52 -5.34 13.87 49.30
CA SER A 52 -5.05 12.60 48.62
C SER A 52 -4.26 12.90 47.37
N LEU A 53 -3.18 12.15 47.12
CA LEU A 53 -2.34 12.27 45.94
C LEU A 53 -2.73 11.20 44.95
N ALA A 54 -3.20 11.60 43.78
CA ALA A 54 -3.49 10.73 42.68
C ALA A 54 -2.46 10.96 41.55
N THR A 55 -1.72 9.93 41.21
CA THR A 55 -0.70 9.97 40.12
C THR A 55 -1.23 9.22 38.91
N LEU A 56 -1.16 9.82 37.76
CA LEU A 56 -1.45 9.20 36.46
C LEU A 56 -0.18 9.14 35.60
N ASN A 57 0.16 7.94 35.18
CA ASN A 57 1.18 7.69 34.16
C ASN A 57 0.48 7.53 32.84
N VAL A 58 0.71 8.44 31.90
CA VAL A 58 0.15 8.39 30.56
C VAL A 58 1.23 7.94 29.57
N THR A 59 0.93 6.91 28.77
CA THR A 59 1.72 6.52 27.61
C THR A 59 0.95 6.93 26.37
N VAL A 60 1.55 7.75 25.52
CA VAL A 60 0.99 8.16 24.23
C VAL A 60 1.60 7.31 23.12
N ASN A 61 0.78 6.50 22.48
CA ASN A 61 1.19 5.71 21.34
C ASN A 61 1.08 6.53 20.05
N PRO A 62 2.14 6.59 19.23
CA PRO A 62 2.10 7.32 17.97
C PRO A 62 1.30 6.57 16.90
N THR A 63 0.69 7.31 15.98
CA THR A 63 0.18 6.77 14.71
C THR A 63 1.33 6.16 13.92
N LEU A 64 1.23 4.89 13.58
CA LEU A 64 2.23 4.20 12.77
C LEU A 64 1.98 4.50 11.28
N THR A 65 3.07 4.66 10.52
CA THR A 65 3.00 4.86 9.07
C THR A 65 3.81 3.80 8.35
N SER A 66 3.28 3.31 7.24
CA SER A 66 4.00 2.40 6.35
C SER A 66 3.77 2.79 4.90
N THR A 67 4.77 2.56 4.06
CA THR A 67 4.68 2.75 2.61
C THR A 67 5.19 1.50 1.92
N THR A 68 4.44 1.04 0.95
CA THR A 68 4.78 -0.12 0.11
C THR A 68 4.67 0.28 -1.35
N ASP A 69 5.64 -0.15 -2.16
CA ASP A 69 5.63 0.03 -3.60
C ASP A 69 5.30 -1.31 -4.27
N THR A 70 4.44 -1.29 -5.25
CA THR A 70 4.12 -2.46 -6.08
C THR A 70 4.00 -2.07 -7.55
N THR A 71 4.26 -3.05 -8.40
CA THR A 71 4.12 -2.91 -9.85
C THR A 71 3.19 -3.99 -10.35
N VAL A 72 2.23 -3.61 -11.16
CA VAL A 72 1.23 -4.50 -11.79
C VAL A 72 1.19 -4.24 -13.29
N CYS A 73 0.66 -5.18 -14.06
CA CYS A 73 0.43 -5.00 -15.48
C CYS A 73 -0.91 -4.29 -15.73
N ASP A 74 -1.07 -3.62 -16.87
CA ASP A 74 -2.33 -2.98 -17.27
C ASP A 74 -3.50 -3.98 -17.43
N THR A 75 -3.19 -5.28 -17.60
CA THR A 75 -4.17 -6.36 -17.62
C THR A 75 -4.62 -6.82 -16.23
N GLU A 76 -3.93 -6.38 -15.19
CA GLU A 76 -4.21 -6.74 -13.78
C GLU A 76 -5.02 -5.65 -13.04
N VAL A 77 -5.28 -4.51 -13.68
CA VAL A 77 -6.16 -3.49 -13.12
C VAL A 77 -7.61 -3.73 -13.56
N PRO A 78 -8.61 -3.44 -12.72
CA PRO A 78 -8.49 -2.83 -11.39
C PRO A 78 -7.82 -3.76 -10.36
N PHE A 79 -6.91 -3.19 -9.54
CA PHE A 79 -6.19 -3.87 -8.46
C PHE A 79 -6.72 -3.38 -7.12
N ASP A 80 -7.16 -4.29 -6.25
CA ASP A 80 -7.74 -3.95 -4.95
C ASP A 80 -6.76 -4.22 -3.80
N TRP A 81 -6.66 -3.26 -2.86
CA TRP A 81 -5.84 -3.37 -1.67
C TRP A 81 -6.49 -2.64 -0.48
N ASN A 82 -6.74 -3.37 0.61
CA ASN A 82 -7.34 -2.84 1.85
C ASN A 82 -8.60 -1.95 1.62
N GLY A 83 -9.44 -2.33 0.66
CA GLY A 83 -10.67 -1.60 0.32
C GLY A 83 -10.45 -0.38 -0.61
N LEU A 84 -9.24 -0.13 -1.05
CA LEU A 84 -8.90 0.84 -2.09
C LEU A 84 -8.77 0.13 -3.43
N THR A 85 -9.21 0.77 -4.51
CA THR A 85 -9.12 0.25 -5.89
C THR A 85 -8.19 1.13 -6.72
N PHE A 86 -7.21 0.52 -7.36
CA PHE A 86 -6.23 1.16 -8.22
C PHE A 86 -6.54 0.82 -9.68
N THR A 87 -6.66 1.81 -10.53
CA THR A 87 -6.93 1.66 -11.96
C THR A 87 -5.81 2.22 -12.83
N THR A 88 -4.93 3.03 -12.25
CA THR A 88 -3.79 3.68 -12.92
C THR A 88 -2.58 3.71 -11.99
N THR A 89 -1.44 4.19 -12.48
CA THR A 89 -0.28 4.51 -11.63
C THR A 89 -0.66 5.64 -10.69
N GLU A 90 -0.76 5.33 -9.40
CA GLU A 90 -1.18 6.25 -8.36
C GLU A 90 -0.74 5.82 -6.97
N SER A 91 -0.90 6.72 -5.99
CA SER A 91 -0.62 6.47 -4.58
C SER A 91 -1.87 6.73 -3.76
N GLN A 92 -2.26 5.78 -2.92
CA GLN A 92 -3.40 5.93 -2.01
C GLN A 92 -3.03 5.49 -0.60
N THR A 93 -3.66 6.13 0.39
CA THR A 93 -3.43 5.85 1.83
C THR A 93 -4.74 5.44 2.48
N VAL A 94 -4.68 4.40 3.29
CA VAL A 94 -5.81 3.92 4.10
C VAL A 94 -5.44 3.99 5.57
N SER A 95 -6.42 4.37 6.41
CA SER A 95 -6.30 4.25 7.86
C SER A 95 -6.76 2.86 8.30
N LEU A 96 -5.90 2.19 9.05
CA LEU A 96 -6.11 0.88 9.65
C LEU A 96 -5.93 1.01 11.16
N VAL A 97 -6.46 0.06 11.93
CA VAL A 97 -6.23 0.01 13.38
C VAL A 97 -5.09 -0.96 13.67
N SER A 98 -4.07 -0.48 14.39
CA SER A 98 -2.95 -1.31 14.82
C SER A 98 -3.43 -2.40 15.79
N VAL A 99 -3.15 -3.66 15.47
CA VAL A 99 -3.49 -4.80 16.35
C VAL A 99 -2.66 -4.84 17.63
N VAL A 100 -1.57 -4.07 17.71
CA VAL A 100 -0.66 -4.02 18.85
C VAL A 100 -1.06 -2.90 19.82
N SER A 101 -1.27 -1.70 19.30
CA SER A 101 -1.56 -0.52 20.12
C SER A 101 -3.05 -0.17 20.19
N GLY A 102 -3.86 -0.65 19.27
CA GLY A 102 -5.23 -0.23 19.08
C GLY A 102 -5.37 1.17 18.45
N CYS A 103 -4.25 1.86 18.19
CA CYS A 103 -4.24 3.19 17.61
C CYS A 103 -4.25 3.14 16.07
N ASP A 104 -4.51 4.27 15.44
CA ASP A 104 -4.50 4.38 13.99
C ASP A 104 -3.13 4.03 13.41
N SER A 105 -3.17 3.42 12.24
CA SER A 105 -2.01 3.11 11.41
C SER A 105 -2.32 3.53 9.98
N LEU A 106 -1.48 4.38 9.40
CA LEU A 106 -1.61 4.83 8.02
C LEU A 106 -0.75 3.96 7.10
N ALA A 107 -1.40 3.23 6.22
CA ALA A 107 -0.74 2.41 5.23
C ALA A 107 -0.90 3.06 3.84
N THR A 108 0.22 3.38 3.18
CA THR A 108 0.26 3.93 1.83
C THR A 108 0.75 2.87 0.86
N LEU A 109 0.01 2.68 -0.22
CA LEU A 109 0.45 1.87 -1.35
C LEU A 109 0.68 2.76 -2.57
N ASN A 110 1.88 2.66 -3.14
CA ASN A 110 2.23 3.24 -4.43
C ASN A 110 2.14 2.14 -5.48
N VAL A 111 1.21 2.28 -6.42
CA VAL A 111 1.05 1.34 -7.53
C VAL A 111 1.63 1.93 -8.80
N THR A 112 2.50 1.18 -9.47
CA THR A 112 2.95 1.47 -10.83
C THR A 112 2.29 0.49 -11.78
N VAL A 113 1.53 0.99 -12.74
CA VAL A 113 0.89 0.17 -13.77
C VAL A 113 1.76 0.20 -15.02
N ASN A 114 2.30 -0.95 -15.41
CA ASN A 114 3.07 -1.11 -16.64
C ASN A 114 2.13 -1.41 -17.80
N PRO A 115 2.23 -0.66 -18.90
CA PRO A 115 1.42 -0.92 -20.09
C PRO A 115 1.90 -2.15 -20.85
N THR A 116 0.97 -2.80 -21.55
CA THR A 116 1.27 -3.78 -22.59
C THR A 116 2.13 -3.12 -23.68
N ILE A 117 3.27 -3.72 -24.00
CA ILE A 117 4.17 -3.23 -25.04
C ILE A 117 3.66 -3.70 -26.41
N LEU A 118 3.50 -2.77 -27.33
CA LEU A 118 3.08 -3.07 -28.72
C LEU A 118 4.27 -2.90 -29.65
N SER A 119 4.49 -3.88 -30.52
CA SER A 119 5.45 -3.79 -31.62
C SER A 119 4.81 -4.24 -32.95
N ASP A 120 5.11 -3.54 -34.00
CA ASP A 120 4.64 -3.83 -35.37
C ASP A 120 5.83 -3.87 -36.31
N THR A 121 5.94 -4.94 -37.09
CA THR A 121 7.05 -5.18 -37.99
C THR A 121 6.53 -5.61 -39.36
N ASP A 122 7.02 -4.98 -40.41
CA ASP A 122 6.74 -5.36 -41.76
C ASP A 122 7.89 -6.18 -42.34
N THR A 123 7.58 -7.26 -43.05
CA THR A 123 8.57 -8.06 -43.77
C THR A 123 8.04 -8.47 -45.12
N THR A 124 8.98 -8.65 -46.05
CA THR A 124 8.68 -9.16 -47.41
C THR A 124 9.50 -10.41 -47.65
N VAL A 125 8.83 -11.47 -48.02
CA VAL A 125 9.45 -12.77 -48.33
C VAL A 125 9.13 -13.23 -49.76
N CYS A 126 9.92 -14.14 -50.31
CA CYS A 126 9.61 -14.80 -51.58
C CYS A 126 8.59 -15.92 -51.33
N ASN A 127 7.79 -16.27 -52.35
CA ASN A 127 6.84 -17.36 -52.25
C ASN A 127 7.47 -18.75 -52.01
N THR A 128 8.78 -18.88 -52.22
CA THR A 128 9.57 -20.09 -51.90
C THR A 128 10.01 -20.17 -50.45
N GLU A 129 9.85 -19.09 -49.69
CA GLU A 129 10.24 -18.99 -48.28
C GLU A 129 9.08 -19.26 -47.34
N ILE A 130 7.87 -19.43 -47.88
CA ILE A 130 6.69 -19.82 -47.09
C ILE A 130 6.42 -21.33 -47.24
N PRO A 131 5.87 -21.99 -46.21
CA PRO A 131 5.57 -21.45 -44.89
C PRO A 131 6.82 -21.24 -44.02
N PHE A 132 6.79 -20.25 -43.13
CA PHE A 132 7.79 -20.07 -42.09
C PHE A 132 7.14 -19.80 -40.74
N ASP A 133 7.87 -20.07 -39.67
CA ASP A 133 7.40 -19.88 -38.31
C ASP A 133 8.03 -18.63 -37.66
N TRP A 134 7.21 -17.84 -36.95
CA TRP A 134 7.63 -16.68 -36.20
C TRP A 134 6.91 -16.62 -34.86
N ASN A 135 7.64 -16.64 -33.74
CA ASN A 135 7.09 -16.63 -32.36
C ASN A 135 5.94 -17.65 -32.15
N GLY A 136 6.07 -18.86 -32.73
CA GLY A 136 5.07 -19.91 -32.63
C GLY A 136 3.87 -19.77 -33.57
N LEU A 137 3.85 -18.73 -34.42
CA LEU A 137 2.84 -18.53 -35.46
C LEU A 137 3.37 -18.98 -36.80
N ASN A 138 2.54 -19.64 -37.61
CA ASN A 138 2.91 -20.14 -38.96
C ASN A 138 2.33 -19.22 -40.03
N PHE A 139 3.21 -18.73 -40.90
CA PHE A 139 2.87 -17.92 -42.10
C PHE A 139 2.94 -18.75 -43.34
N ALA A 140 1.79 -19.23 -43.82
CA ALA A 140 1.66 -19.97 -45.08
C ALA A 140 1.25 -19.08 -46.27
N ALA A 141 0.94 -17.81 -46.03
CA ALA A 141 0.57 -16.81 -47.04
C ALA A 141 0.87 -15.41 -46.52
N ALA A 142 0.75 -14.41 -47.39
CA ALA A 142 0.75 -13.00 -46.99
C ALA A 142 -0.37 -12.73 -45.94
N GLY A 143 -0.10 -11.87 -44.97
CA GLY A 143 -1.06 -11.53 -43.92
C GLY A 143 -0.38 -10.99 -42.69
N SER A 144 -1.21 -10.66 -41.70
CA SER A 144 -0.78 -10.11 -40.41
C SER A 144 -1.18 -11.07 -39.30
N GLN A 145 -0.25 -11.38 -38.39
CA GLN A 145 -0.52 -12.16 -37.18
C GLN A 145 0.18 -11.52 -35.97
N THR A 146 -0.45 -11.66 -34.79
CA THR A 146 0.06 -11.10 -33.54
C THR A 146 0.38 -12.21 -32.55
N ALA A 147 1.60 -12.22 -32.04
CA ALA A 147 2.06 -13.11 -30.97
C ALA A 147 1.99 -12.36 -29.63
N THR A 148 1.49 -13.04 -28.60
CA THR A 148 1.60 -12.58 -27.21
C THR A 148 2.88 -13.13 -26.62
N LEU A 149 3.74 -12.24 -26.17
CA LEU A 149 5.03 -12.53 -25.54
C LEU A 149 5.06 -11.91 -24.15
N THR A 150 5.96 -12.38 -23.30
CA THR A 150 6.19 -11.75 -21.99
C THR A 150 7.40 -10.83 -22.07
N SER A 151 7.24 -9.58 -21.69
CA SER A 151 8.34 -8.61 -21.61
C SER A 151 9.39 -9.06 -20.59
N VAL A 152 10.64 -9.17 -21.01
CA VAL A 152 11.76 -9.51 -20.13
C VAL A 152 12.13 -8.38 -19.16
N VAL A 153 11.63 -7.17 -19.39
CA VAL A 153 11.90 -5.98 -18.58
C VAL A 153 10.83 -5.79 -17.49
N THR A 154 9.56 -5.91 -17.88
CA THR A 154 8.44 -5.63 -16.98
C THR A 154 7.75 -6.88 -16.47
N GLY A 155 7.93 -8.02 -17.13
CA GLY A 155 7.17 -9.25 -16.88
C GLY A 155 5.73 -9.20 -17.41
N CYS A 156 5.29 -8.06 -17.96
CA CYS A 156 3.94 -7.88 -18.49
C CYS A 156 3.84 -8.35 -19.96
N ASP A 157 2.61 -8.46 -20.45
CA ASP A 157 2.37 -8.86 -21.83
C ASP A 157 3.01 -7.88 -22.83
N SER A 158 3.48 -8.44 -23.94
CA SER A 158 3.99 -7.73 -25.10
C SER A 158 3.33 -8.32 -26.34
N LEU A 159 2.66 -7.50 -27.13
CA LEU A 159 2.01 -7.88 -28.37
C LEU A 159 2.92 -7.53 -29.54
N ALA A 160 3.44 -8.55 -30.21
CA ALA A 160 4.26 -8.39 -31.38
C ALA A 160 3.45 -8.78 -32.62
N THR A 161 3.25 -7.84 -33.54
CA THR A 161 2.56 -8.05 -34.82
C THR A 161 3.59 -8.13 -35.93
N LEU A 162 3.49 -9.17 -36.78
CA LEU A 162 4.26 -9.29 -38.01
C LEU A 162 3.31 -9.22 -39.19
N ASN A 163 3.60 -8.28 -40.10
CA ASN A 163 2.91 -8.10 -41.37
C ASN A 163 3.79 -8.69 -42.48
N VAL A 164 3.32 -9.72 -43.14
CA VAL A 164 4.06 -10.43 -44.19
C VAL A 164 3.50 -10.11 -45.56
N THR A 165 4.37 -9.63 -46.46
CA THR A 165 4.11 -9.49 -47.87
C THR A 165 4.86 -10.60 -48.63
N VAL A 166 4.18 -11.30 -49.52
CA VAL A 166 4.79 -12.39 -50.33
C VAL A 166 4.96 -11.95 -51.78
N ASN A 167 6.21 -11.92 -52.23
CA ASN A 167 6.52 -11.65 -53.63
C ASN A 167 6.42 -12.93 -54.46
N PRO A 168 5.72 -12.90 -55.60
CA PRO A 168 5.63 -14.04 -56.48
C PRO A 168 6.99 -14.32 -57.16
N THR A 169 7.24 -15.59 -57.49
CA THR A 169 8.35 -15.96 -58.36
C THR A 169 8.08 -15.42 -59.76
N LEU A 170 9.00 -14.63 -60.28
CA LEU A 170 8.93 -14.21 -61.67
C LEU A 170 9.42 -15.37 -62.56
N LEU A 171 8.56 -15.88 -63.42
CA LEU A 171 8.97 -16.78 -64.48
C LEU A 171 9.53 -15.92 -65.59
N SER A 172 10.81 -16.05 -65.93
CA SER A 172 11.35 -15.49 -67.17
C SER A 172 10.92 -16.40 -68.35
N ASP A 173 9.97 -15.91 -69.14
CA ASP A 173 9.65 -16.54 -70.41
C ASP A 173 10.81 -16.23 -71.35
N THR A 174 11.69 -17.20 -71.54
CA THR A 174 12.71 -17.14 -72.60
C THR A 174 12.13 -17.81 -73.86
N ASP A 175 11.26 -17.10 -74.56
CA ASP A 175 10.94 -17.46 -75.96
C ASP A 175 12.18 -17.20 -76.80
N THR A 176 12.71 -18.30 -77.32
CA THR A 176 13.74 -18.30 -78.37
C THR A 176 13.10 -18.62 -79.73
#